data_eff3d692ec5e0f97237dd821f57b4e5c
#
_entry.id   eff3d692ec5e0f97237dd821f57b4e5c
#
_cell.length_a   1.000
_cell.length_b   1.000
_cell.length_c   1.000
_cell.angle_alpha   90.00
_cell.angle_beta   90.00
_cell.angle_gamma   90.00
#
_symmetry.space_group_name_H-M   'P 1'
#
loop_
_entity.id
_entity.type
_entity.pdbx_description
1 polymer ?
#
loop_
_entity_poly.entity_id
_entity_poly.type
_entity_poly.pdbx_seq_one_letter_code
_entity_poly.pdbx_strand_id
1 'polypeptide(L)'
;EQFFYHAEFFIGAVSGYESDFALFPELFIAPLMADYNHLSEADAIRELAKYADAIKKKFQELAISYNINIITGSMPFLENDHLYNVGFLCKRDGTNEMYRKIHITPNEIFHWGMTGGDTIQTFDTDCGKIGIVICYDVEFPELSRLMADEGMNILFIPFLTDTQNGYTRVKHCA
;
A
#
# COMPACT_ATOMS: atom_id res chain seq x y z
N GLU A 1 4.03 8.21 -17.53
CA GLU A 1 2.98 9.26 -17.68
C GLU A 1 1.57 8.67 -17.63
N GLN A 2 1.25 7.68 -18.45
CA GLN A 2 -0.10 7.07 -18.51
C GLN A 2 -0.56 6.49 -17.15
N PHE A 3 0.33 5.86 -16.39
CA PHE A 3 0.06 5.35 -15.05
C PHE A 3 -0.46 6.45 -14.10
N PHE A 4 0.23 7.58 -14.03
CA PHE A 4 -0.18 8.71 -13.20
C PHE A 4 -1.50 9.35 -13.66
N TYR A 5 -1.73 9.41 -14.97
CA TYR A 5 -3.00 9.89 -15.50
C TYR A 5 -4.19 9.05 -15.02
N HIS A 6 -4.08 7.71 -15.04
CA HIS A 6 -5.13 6.83 -14.54
C HIS A 6 -5.31 6.96 -13.03
N ALA A 7 -4.22 7.02 -12.26
CA ALA A 7 -4.30 7.22 -10.81
C ALA A 7 -5.01 8.54 -10.45
N GLU A 8 -4.64 9.63 -11.12
CA GLU A 8 -5.24 10.94 -10.93
C GLU A 8 -6.73 10.97 -11.31
N PHE A 9 -7.11 10.29 -12.40
CA PHE A 9 -8.51 10.14 -12.78
C PHE A 9 -9.36 9.48 -11.67
N PHE A 10 -8.86 8.37 -11.09
CA PHE A 10 -9.57 7.71 -9.98
C PHE A 10 -9.63 8.56 -8.72
N ILE A 11 -8.54 9.25 -8.37
CA ILE A 11 -8.50 10.15 -7.22
C ILE A 11 -9.51 11.30 -7.41
N GLY A 12 -9.54 11.90 -8.59
CA GLY A 12 -10.51 12.95 -8.92
C GLY A 12 -11.95 12.49 -8.84
N ALA A 13 -12.24 11.26 -9.32
CA ALA A 13 -13.56 10.69 -9.22
C ALA A 13 -13.97 10.45 -7.77
N VAL A 14 -13.11 9.86 -6.95
CA VAL A 14 -13.38 9.57 -5.52
C VAL A 14 -13.54 10.88 -4.73
N SER A 15 -12.67 11.88 -4.97
CA SER A 15 -12.79 13.21 -4.36
C SER A 15 -14.11 13.91 -4.74
N GLY A 16 -14.57 13.74 -5.99
CA GLY A 16 -15.85 14.27 -6.46
C GLY A 16 -17.09 13.72 -5.72
N TYR A 17 -16.95 12.56 -5.05
CA TYR A 17 -17.95 12.00 -4.15
C TYR A 17 -17.78 12.47 -2.69
N GLU A 18 -16.94 13.47 -2.43
CA GLU A 18 -16.64 14.00 -1.09
C GLU A 18 -16.11 12.92 -0.12
N SER A 19 -15.40 11.93 -0.65
CA SER A 19 -14.79 10.87 0.15
C SER A 19 -13.55 11.38 0.89
N ASP A 20 -13.34 10.93 2.12
CA ASP A 20 -12.19 11.32 2.94
C ASP A 20 -10.92 10.53 2.60
N PHE A 21 -11.09 9.34 2.05
CA PHE A 21 -9.97 8.45 1.71
C PHE A 21 -10.10 7.85 0.31
N ALA A 22 -8.96 7.75 -0.38
CA ALA A 22 -8.78 6.92 -1.56
C ALA A 22 -7.80 5.79 -1.23
N LEU A 23 -8.21 4.53 -1.43
CA LEU A 23 -7.40 3.34 -1.20
C LEU A 23 -7.03 2.69 -2.52
N PHE A 24 -5.72 2.53 -2.76
CA PHE A 24 -5.18 1.74 -3.86
C PHE A 24 -4.84 0.31 -3.40
N PRO A 25 -4.85 -0.69 -4.30
CA PRO A 25 -4.58 -2.09 -3.95
C PRO A 25 -3.09 -2.35 -3.64
N GLU A 26 -2.81 -3.51 -3.06
CA GLU A 26 -1.45 -4.03 -2.93
C GLU A 26 -0.79 -4.15 -4.31
N LEU A 27 0.50 -3.81 -4.40
CA LEU A 27 1.32 -3.90 -5.63
C LEU A 27 0.65 -3.22 -6.86
N PHE A 28 -0.08 -2.12 -6.65
CA PHE A 28 -0.82 -1.46 -7.71
C PHE A 28 0.05 -0.98 -8.89
N ILE A 29 1.36 -0.90 -8.69
CA ILE A 29 2.33 -0.56 -9.74
C ILE A 29 2.76 -1.77 -10.59
N ALA A 30 2.27 -2.98 -10.28
CA ALA A 30 2.62 -4.20 -11.00
C ALA A 30 2.50 -4.10 -12.54
N PRO A 31 1.54 -3.36 -13.13
CA PRO A 31 1.51 -3.18 -14.59
C PRO A 31 2.79 -2.59 -15.19
N LEU A 32 3.58 -1.85 -14.43
CA LEU A 32 4.88 -1.32 -14.89
C LEU A 32 5.94 -2.42 -15.04
N MET A 33 5.71 -3.63 -14.51
CA MET A 33 6.60 -4.77 -14.76
C MET A 33 6.68 -5.17 -16.24
N ALA A 34 5.71 -4.81 -17.05
CA ALA A 34 5.72 -5.10 -18.48
C ALA A 34 6.98 -4.58 -19.19
N ASP A 35 7.56 -3.49 -18.70
CA ASP A 35 8.80 -2.93 -19.23
C ASP A 35 10.04 -3.79 -18.89
N TYR A 36 9.92 -4.71 -17.94
CA TYR A 36 11.01 -5.54 -17.38
C TYR A 36 10.85 -7.05 -17.63
N ASN A 37 9.98 -7.45 -18.57
CA ASN A 37 9.70 -8.86 -18.90
C ASN A 37 10.92 -9.65 -19.39
N HIS A 38 12.04 -8.96 -19.70
CA HIS A 38 13.31 -9.56 -20.10
C HIS A 38 14.21 -9.94 -18.91
N LEU A 39 13.85 -9.53 -17.71
CA LEU A 39 14.58 -9.80 -16.47
C LEU A 39 14.00 -11.01 -15.73
N SER A 40 14.75 -11.51 -14.73
CA SER A 40 14.18 -12.43 -13.74
C SER A 40 13.12 -11.71 -12.88
N GLU A 41 12.20 -12.47 -12.27
CA GLU A 41 11.18 -11.86 -11.37
C GLU A 41 11.83 -11.07 -10.24
N ALA A 42 12.90 -11.61 -9.64
CA ALA A 42 13.64 -10.97 -8.55
C ALA A 42 14.32 -9.66 -8.98
N ASP A 43 14.82 -9.58 -10.22
CA ASP A 43 15.40 -8.35 -10.74
C ASP A 43 14.33 -7.36 -11.16
N ALA A 44 13.26 -7.81 -11.81
CA ALA A 44 12.16 -6.97 -12.26
C ALA A 44 11.48 -6.25 -11.09
N ILE A 45 11.24 -6.93 -9.97
CA ILE A 45 10.62 -6.32 -8.79
C ILE A 45 11.52 -5.25 -8.16
N ARG A 46 12.85 -5.42 -8.22
CA ARG A 46 13.83 -4.41 -7.77
C ARG A 46 13.86 -3.19 -8.67
N GLU A 47 13.65 -3.36 -9.98
CA GLU A 47 13.49 -2.24 -10.90
C GLU A 47 12.24 -1.42 -10.56
N LEU A 48 11.12 -2.06 -10.20
CA LEU A 48 9.91 -1.37 -9.75
C LEU A 48 10.15 -0.54 -8.48
N ALA A 49 11.00 -0.97 -7.58
CA ALA A 49 11.31 -0.23 -6.36
C ALA A 49 11.85 1.19 -6.64
N LYS A 50 12.46 1.41 -7.80
CA LYS A 50 12.99 2.73 -8.21
C LYS A 50 11.90 3.79 -8.44
N TYR A 51 10.64 3.37 -8.61
CA TYR A 51 9.51 4.31 -8.81
C TYR A 51 8.90 4.81 -7.50
N ALA A 52 9.21 4.20 -6.35
CA ALA A 52 8.53 4.46 -5.08
C ALA A 52 8.55 5.93 -4.66
N ASP A 53 9.70 6.61 -4.75
CA ASP A 53 9.82 8.02 -4.38
C ASP A 53 9.05 8.94 -5.33
N ALA A 54 9.06 8.65 -6.64
CA ALA A 54 8.32 9.42 -7.62
C ALA A 54 6.80 9.26 -7.41
N ILE A 55 6.36 8.06 -7.07
CA ILE A 55 4.96 7.74 -6.76
C ILE A 55 4.54 8.46 -5.48
N LYS A 56 5.31 8.31 -4.40
CA LYS A 56 5.07 9.01 -3.14
C LYS A 56 4.90 10.52 -3.36
N LYS A 57 5.82 11.14 -4.08
CA LYS A 57 5.78 12.58 -4.37
C LYS A 57 4.51 12.97 -5.13
N LYS A 58 4.22 12.26 -6.24
CA LYS A 58 3.03 12.56 -7.05
C LYS A 58 1.74 12.37 -6.26
N PHE A 59 1.63 11.30 -5.47
CA PHE A 59 0.43 11.05 -4.68
C PHE A 59 0.25 12.05 -3.54
N GLN A 60 1.35 12.56 -2.98
CA GLN A 60 1.29 13.65 -2.01
C GLN A 60 0.75 14.95 -2.66
N GLU A 61 1.21 15.29 -3.87
CA GLU A 61 0.69 16.43 -4.62
C GLU A 61 -0.80 16.27 -4.92
N LEU A 62 -1.24 15.06 -5.28
CA LEU A 62 -2.65 14.75 -5.56
C LEU A 62 -3.50 14.79 -4.29
N ALA A 63 -3.00 14.32 -3.15
CA ALA A 63 -3.71 14.38 -1.87
C ALA A 63 -4.08 15.83 -1.50
N ILE A 64 -3.13 16.74 -1.66
CA ILE A 64 -3.35 18.18 -1.42
C ILE A 64 -4.32 18.76 -2.47
N SER A 65 -4.07 18.50 -3.75
CA SER A 65 -4.83 19.11 -4.86
C SER A 65 -6.30 18.71 -4.86
N TYR A 66 -6.59 17.46 -4.49
CA TYR A 66 -7.94 16.90 -4.45
C TYR A 66 -8.56 16.89 -3.05
N ASN A 67 -7.87 17.45 -2.06
CA ASN A 67 -8.31 17.52 -0.66
C ASN A 67 -8.80 16.16 -0.12
N ILE A 68 -8.00 15.10 -0.32
CA ILE A 68 -8.34 13.72 0.05
C ILE A 68 -7.11 13.00 0.65
N ASN A 69 -7.31 12.19 1.68
CA ASN A 69 -6.25 11.32 2.19
C ASN A 69 -6.07 10.12 1.24
N ILE A 70 -4.84 9.85 0.81
CA ILE A 70 -4.57 8.76 -0.14
C ILE A 70 -3.71 7.69 0.53
N ILE A 71 -4.23 6.47 0.54
CA ILE A 71 -3.49 5.25 0.90
C ILE A 71 -3.02 4.64 -0.42
N THR A 72 -1.72 4.68 -0.66
CA THR A 72 -1.12 4.32 -1.97
C THR A 72 -1.15 2.82 -2.26
N GLY A 73 -1.89 2.02 -1.49
CA GLY A 73 -1.81 0.58 -1.59
C GLY A 73 -0.43 0.09 -1.15
N SER A 74 0.24 -0.68 -1.99
CA SER A 74 1.64 -0.98 -1.71
C SER A 74 2.48 -1.13 -2.97
N MET A 75 3.80 -1.12 -2.78
CA MET A 75 4.80 -1.26 -3.82
C MET A 75 6.12 -1.78 -3.26
N PRO A 76 6.99 -2.38 -4.10
CA PRO A 76 8.34 -2.72 -3.67
C PRO A 76 9.13 -1.46 -3.31
N PHE A 77 9.93 -1.55 -2.27
CA PHE A 77 10.79 -0.47 -1.79
C PHE A 77 12.14 -1.05 -1.34
N LEU A 78 13.23 -0.48 -1.85
CA LEU A 78 14.58 -0.93 -1.54
C LEU A 78 15.19 0.02 -0.51
N GLU A 79 15.61 -0.54 0.63
CA GLU A 79 16.30 0.19 1.69
C GLU A 79 17.41 -0.67 2.28
N ASN A 80 18.65 -0.16 2.30
CA ASN A 80 19.83 -0.86 2.83
C ASN A 80 19.98 -2.30 2.27
N ASP A 81 19.83 -2.47 0.96
CA ASP A 81 19.84 -3.74 0.23
C ASP A 81 18.69 -4.73 0.56
N HIS A 82 17.81 -4.39 1.46
CA HIS A 82 16.59 -5.14 1.75
C HIS A 82 15.42 -4.64 0.91
N LEU A 83 14.67 -5.59 0.35
CA LEU A 83 13.46 -5.31 -0.42
C LEU A 83 12.23 -5.49 0.49
N TYR A 84 11.43 -4.45 0.61
CA TYR A 84 10.20 -4.41 1.41
C TYR A 84 8.98 -4.23 0.52
N ASN A 85 7.81 -4.65 1.03
CA ASN A 85 6.51 -4.27 0.49
C ASN A 85 5.97 -3.12 1.34
N VAL A 86 5.94 -1.90 0.79
CA VAL A 86 5.57 -0.70 1.53
C VAL A 86 4.46 0.08 0.85
N GLY A 87 3.73 0.87 1.63
CA GLY A 87 2.85 1.89 1.12
C GLY A 87 3.03 3.22 1.86
N PHE A 88 2.39 4.25 1.35
CA PHE A 88 2.40 5.58 1.92
C PHE A 88 0.97 6.05 2.21
N LEU A 89 0.78 6.65 3.37
CA LEU A 89 -0.38 7.47 3.67
C LEU A 89 -0.01 8.91 3.32
N CYS A 90 -0.53 9.42 2.23
CA CYS A 90 -0.38 10.81 1.80
C CYS A 90 -1.60 11.58 2.27
N LYS A 91 -1.44 12.44 3.28
CA LYS A 91 -2.53 13.19 3.88
C LYS A 91 -2.79 14.49 3.12
N ARG A 92 -4.05 14.94 3.15
CA ARG A 92 -4.48 16.19 2.50
C ARG A 92 -3.89 17.45 3.13
N ASP A 93 -3.33 17.34 4.34
CA ASP A 93 -2.60 18.43 5.00
C ASP A 93 -1.15 18.61 4.51
N GLY A 94 -0.67 17.75 3.62
CA GLY A 94 0.68 17.78 3.08
C GLY A 94 1.68 16.89 3.81
N THR A 95 1.28 16.22 4.88
CA THR A 95 2.14 15.24 5.57
C THR A 95 2.00 13.85 4.94
N ASN A 96 3.01 13.01 5.12
CA ASN A 96 2.96 11.61 4.70
C ASN A 96 3.65 10.71 5.70
N GLU A 97 3.19 9.46 5.73
CA GLU A 97 3.73 8.41 6.58
C GLU A 97 3.89 7.12 5.78
N MET A 98 4.89 6.31 6.11
CA MET A 98 5.15 5.03 5.47
C MET A 98 4.68 3.90 6.38
N TYR A 99 4.07 2.87 5.79
CA TYR A 99 3.77 1.60 6.44
C TYR A 99 4.38 0.45 5.67
N ARG A 100 4.71 -0.64 6.38
CA ARG A 100 5.37 -1.83 5.81
C ARG A 100 4.54 -3.07 6.07
N LYS A 101 4.49 -3.96 5.09
CA LYS A 101 3.98 -5.31 5.28
C LYS A 101 4.88 -6.05 6.26
N ILE A 102 4.29 -6.61 7.31
CA ILE A 102 5.02 -7.33 8.37
C ILE A 102 5.14 -8.81 8.01
N HIS A 103 4.02 -9.42 7.62
CA HIS A 103 3.97 -10.83 7.26
C HIS A 103 4.11 -10.99 5.74
N ILE A 104 5.31 -11.33 5.31
CA ILE A 104 5.60 -11.58 3.90
C ILE A 104 5.15 -13.00 3.55
N THR A 105 4.46 -13.15 2.42
CA THR A 105 4.02 -14.47 1.97
C THR A 105 5.21 -15.33 1.55
N PRO A 106 5.10 -16.68 1.61
CA PRO A 106 6.15 -17.56 1.13
C PRO A 106 6.58 -17.27 -0.33
N ASN A 107 5.64 -16.90 -1.19
CA ASN A 107 5.94 -16.56 -2.58
C ASN A 107 6.78 -15.28 -2.71
N GLU A 108 6.44 -14.23 -1.96
CA GLU A 108 7.21 -12.98 -1.94
C GLU A 108 8.64 -13.20 -1.42
N ILE A 109 8.80 -14.08 -0.43
CA ILE A 109 10.13 -14.45 0.09
C ILE A 109 10.91 -15.24 -0.98
N PHE A 110 10.30 -16.28 -1.53
CA PHE A 110 10.99 -17.23 -2.41
C PHE A 110 11.32 -16.63 -3.78
N HIS A 111 10.38 -15.92 -4.40
CA HIS A 111 10.56 -15.39 -5.75
C HIS A 111 11.22 -14.02 -5.80
N TRP A 112 10.97 -13.17 -4.79
CA TRP A 112 11.39 -11.77 -4.81
C TRP A 112 12.41 -11.42 -3.74
N GLY A 113 12.61 -12.27 -2.74
CA GLY A 113 13.52 -12.00 -1.62
C GLY A 113 13.07 -10.84 -0.74
N MET A 114 11.75 -10.68 -0.57
CA MET A 114 11.22 -9.62 0.29
C MET A 114 11.45 -9.90 1.77
N THR A 115 11.65 -8.82 2.52
CA THR A 115 11.84 -8.79 3.97
C THR A 115 10.61 -8.17 4.62
N GLY A 116 10.15 -8.73 5.74
CA GLY A 116 9.06 -8.17 6.54
C GLY A 116 9.46 -6.92 7.31
N GLY A 117 8.48 -6.04 7.56
CA GLY A 117 8.61 -4.97 8.54
C GLY A 117 8.57 -5.51 9.99
N ASP A 118 8.89 -4.64 10.93
CA ASP A 118 8.99 -4.97 12.36
C ASP A 118 8.16 -4.03 13.25
N THR A 119 7.43 -3.10 12.64
CA THR A 119 6.73 -2.05 13.37
C THR A 119 5.24 -2.07 13.08
N ILE A 120 4.43 -2.16 14.14
CA ILE A 120 2.99 -1.95 14.11
C ILE A 120 2.74 -0.49 14.46
N GLN A 121 1.90 0.19 13.69
CA GLN A 121 1.61 1.59 13.93
C GLN A 121 0.20 1.96 13.47
N THR A 122 -0.39 2.90 14.17
CA THR A 122 -1.62 3.58 13.80
C THR A 122 -1.31 5.00 13.35
N PHE A 123 -2.20 5.60 12.59
CA PHE A 123 -2.00 6.92 12.00
C PHE A 123 -3.12 7.86 12.39
N ASP A 124 -2.76 9.03 12.92
CA ASP A 124 -3.72 10.09 13.16
C ASP A 124 -4.03 10.81 11.85
N THR A 125 -5.32 10.96 11.57
CA THR A 125 -5.85 11.74 10.44
C THR A 125 -6.92 12.71 10.92
N ASP A 126 -7.29 13.66 10.11
CA ASP A 126 -8.41 14.56 10.39
C ASP A 126 -9.77 13.86 10.41
N CYS A 127 -9.83 12.59 9.96
CA CYS A 127 -11.04 11.75 9.97
C CYS A 127 -11.01 10.65 11.04
N GLY A 128 -10.07 10.73 11.99
CA GLY A 128 -9.87 9.74 13.04
C GLY A 128 -8.58 8.96 12.92
N LYS A 129 -8.37 8.06 13.86
CA LYS A 129 -7.19 7.19 13.90
C LYS A 129 -7.41 5.96 13.03
N ILE A 130 -6.50 5.70 12.11
CA ILE A 130 -6.60 4.57 11.18
C ILE A 130 -5.45 3.58 11.38
N GLY A 131 -5.70 2.32 11.03
CA GLY A 131 -4.69 1.28 10.84
C GLY A 131 -4.59 0.91 9.37
N ILE A 132 -3.41 0.48 8.94
CA ILE A 132 -3.18 -0.04 7.59
C ILE A 132 -2.38 -1.33 7.72
N VAL A 133 -2.93 -2.43 7.19
CA VAL A 133 -2.26 -3.73 7.09
C VAL A 133 -2.33 -4.22 5.65
N ILE A 134 -1.26 -4.86 5.16
CA ILE A 134 -1.18 -5.23 3.75
C ILE A 134 -1.51 -6.71 3.58
N CYS A 135 -2.63 -7.00 2.92
CA CYS A 135 -3.02 -8.33 2.42
C CYS A 135 -2.90 -9.43 3.49
N TYR A 136 -1.85 -10.25 3.41
CA TYR A 136 -1.58 -11.38 4.31
C TYR A 136 -1.51 -10.99 5.79
N ASP A 137 -1.14 -9.74 6.11
CA ASP A 137 -1.11 -9.24 7.48
C ASP A 137 -2.46 -9.38 8.20
N VAL A 138 -3.60 -9.24 7.51
CA VAL A 138 -4.92 -9.33 8.12
C VAL A 138 -5.24 -10.74 8.64
N GLU A 139 -4.56 -11.77 8.14
CA GLU A 139 -4.72 -13.14 8.62
C GLU A 139 -4.09 -13.37 10.02
N PHE A 140 -3.40 -12.36 10.57
CA PHE A 140 -2.79 -12.35 11.91
C PHE A 140 -3.56 -11.41 12.82
N PRO A 141 -4.55 -11.91 13.59
CA PRO A 141 -5.48 -11.06 14.34
C PRO A 141 -4.78 -10.23 15.44
N GLU A 142 -3.56 -10.58 15.81
CA GLU A 142 -2.75 -9.84 16.77
C GLU A 142 -2.50 -8.42 16.30
N LEU A 143 -2.24 -8.20 14.99
CA LEU A 143 -2.01 -6.88 14.44
C LEU A 143 -3.23 -5.98 14.61
N SER A 144 -4.40 -6.47 14.19
CA SER A 144 -5.65 -5.72 14.30
C SER A 144 -6.01 -5.41 15.75
N ARG A 145 -5.77 -6.35 16.67
CA ARG A 145 -6.01 -6.15 18.12
C ARG A 145 -5.12 -5.07 18.71
N LEU A 146 -3.81 -5.12 18.42
CA LEU A 146 -2.87 -4.13 18.92
C LEU A 146 -3.20 -2.72 18.40
N MET A 147 -3.57 -2.60 17.12
CA MET A 147 -4.03 -1.32 16.56
C MET A 147 -5.34 -0.85 17.20
N ALA A 148 -6.28 -1.76 17.49
CA ALA A 148 -7.52 -1.43 18.17
C ALA A 148 -7.28 -0.96 19.61
N ASP A 149 -6.35 -1.58 20.33
CA ASP A 149 -5.94 -1.16 21.68
C ASP A 149 -5.29 0.24 21.68
N GLU A 150 -4.66 0.63 20.58
CA GLU A 150 -4.16 1.99 20.34
C GLU A 150 -5.24 3.00 19.95
N GLY A 151 -6.50 2.57 19.84
CA GLY A 151 -7.64 3.43 19.55
C GLY A 151 -7.95 3.60 18.07
N MET A 152 -7.53 2.67 17.22
CA MET A 152 -7.89 2.65 15.80
C MET A 152 -9.41 2.62 15.60
N ASN A 153 -9.91 3.46 14.70
CA ASN A 153 -11.34 3.54 14.34
C ASN A 153 -11.64 2.78 13.03
N ILE A 154 -10.71 2.82 12.07
CA ILE A 154 -10.86 2.22 10.74
C ILE A 154 -9.59 1.46 10.39
N LEU A 155 -9.75 0.23 9.90
CA LEU A 155 -8.68 -0.57 9.34
C LEU A 155 -8.77 -0.59 7.81
N PHE A 156 -7.73 -0.18 7.12
CA PHE A 156 -7.59 -0.29 5.67
C PHE A 156 -6.72 -1.49 5.31
N ILE A 157 -7.17 -2.27 4.32
CA ILE A 157 -6.50 -3.51 3.92
C ILE A 157 -6.29 -3.50 2.40
N PRO A 158 -5.23 -2.84 1.90
CA PRO A 158 -4.84 -3.02 0.50
C PRO A 158 -4.42 -4.47 0.27
N PHE A 159 -5.01 -5.12 -0.72
CA PHE A 159 -4.66 -6.50 -1.04
C PHE A 159 -4.72 -6.78 -2.55
N LEU A 160 -3.96 -7.78 -2.97
CA LEU A 160 -3.97 -8.38 -4.30
C LEU A 160 -4.05 -9.90 -4.15
N THR A 161 -4.96 -10.53 -4.87
CA THR A 161 -5.08 -11.99 -4.91
C THR A 161 -5.56 -12.43 -6.29
N ASP A 162 -5.04 -13.55 -6.75
CA ASP A 162 -5.36 -14.18 -8.02
C ASP A 162 -6.45 -15.26 -7.88
N THR A 163 -6.85 -15.59 -6.65
CA THR A 163 -7.77 -16.69 -6.38
C THR A 163 -8.97 -16.26 -5.57
N GLN A 164 -10.11 -16.92 -5.82
CA GLN A 164 -11.33 -16.77 -5.02
C GLN A 164 -11.08 -17.14 -3.54
N ASN A 165 -10.21 -18.13 -3.29
CA ASN A 165 -9.87 -18.54 -1.93
C ASN A 165 -9.08 -17.45 -1.21
N GLY A 166 -8.13 -16.77 -1.88
CA GLY A 166 -7.40 -15.64 -1.34
C GLY A 166 -8.34 -14.49 -0.96
N TYR A 167 -9.25 -14.12 -1.86
CA TYR A 167 -10.28 -13.12 -1.57
C TYR A 167 -11.14 -13.49 -0.35
N THR A 168 -11.58 -14.77 -0.29
CA THR A 168 -12.41 -15.25 0.80
C THR A 168 -11.68 -15.18 2.14
N ARG A 169 -10.38 -15.55 2.18
CA ARG A 169 -9.58 -15.44 3.42
C ARG A 169 -9.49 -14.01 3.90
N VAL A 170 -9.03 -13.08 3.04
CA VAL A 170 -8.92 -11.66 3.41
C VAL A 170 -10.25 -11.12 3.91
N LYS A 171 -11.35 -11.39 3.20
CA LYS A 171 -12.70 -10.94 3.57
C LYS A 171 -13.17 -11.47 4.94
N HIS A 172 -12.79 -12.70 5.30
CA HIS A 172 -13.24 -13.31 6.56
C HIS A 172 -12.34 -12.93 7.75
N CYS A 173 -11.11 -12.47 7.50
CA CYS A 173 -10.19 -12.01 8.53
C CYS A 173 -10.33 -10.50 8.80
N ALA A 174 -10.90 -9.74 7.86
CA ALA A 174 -11.20 -8.33 8.00
C ALA A 174 -12.48 -8.11 8.83
#